data_15c032f1a5bcb8ad981113ac76202186
#
_entry.id   15c032f1a5bcb8ad981113ac76202186
#
_cell.length_a   1.000
_cell.length_b   1.000
_cell.length_c   1.000
_cell.angle_alpha   90.00
_cell.angle_beta   90.00
_cell.angle_gamma   90.00
#
_symmetry.space_group_name_H-M   'P 1'
#
loop_
_entity.id
_entity.type
_entity.pdbx_description
1 polymer ?
#
loop_
_entity_poly.entity_id
_entity_poly.type
_entity_poly.pdbx_seq_one_letter_code
_entity_poly.pdbx_strand_id
1 'polypeptide(L)'
;MKFFDKTYHRKTTKEIWIYGLDDRDEFKVIGNSERGPKIRLIGGLNNDVYDISKRRQVFVYDYKSKKNTFKSKNGKIRRDDDYEVNTYNPFNVKEDQNIFLPFIGFNPDDGIQLLATNTYIHNGFIKDPFTSQHKISAGFYFATSGFDISYQGDFARFIGKGFLRIRATLTSPNFTTNFFGLGNETPNFDDDLDLDFNRVKIETFAFEPSLVWNGEHGSSFSIGASYEQVSVEETENRFIETFYDANPNIDNDNDFLGVHSEYSYENLNNKAFPTLGLSFALKSGYKWNISDGDDAFGYIIPELDFHYPLLSSGSIIFSSRLGGQINFGDDFQFFQGANLGAENGLRGYRFQRFTGKRSFYQSSDLKIVAGSLKTSFIPLYLGVYGGFDYGRVWVANDDSNVWNTSFGGGFFVNGIGLITLHAGLFNSDDGNRLNVGFSMGF
;
A
#
# COMPACT_ATOMS: atom_id res chain seq x y z
N MET A 1 -25.01 49.57 -2.23
CA MET A 1 -23.82 49.87 -3.08
C MET A 1 -23.44 48.57 -3.80
N LYS A 2 -23.26 48.57 -5.16
CA LYS A 2 -22.83 47.39 -5.88
C LYS A 2 -21.31 47.34 -5.81
N PHE A 3 -20.76 46.30 -5.19
CA PHE A 3 -19.31 46.20 -4.97
C PHE A 3 -18.62 45.38 -6.07
N PHE A 4 -19.28 44.34 -6.57
CA PHE A 4 -18.73 43.43 -7.58
C PHE A 4 -19.81 43.01 -8.58
N ASP A 5 -19.46 42.97 -9.87
CA ASP A 5 -20.33 42.50 -10.95
C ASP A 5 -19.48 41.81 -12.03
N LYS A 6 -19.76 40.54 -12.29
CA LYS A 6 -19.05 39.77 -13.32
C LYS A 6 -19.95 38.73 -13.96
N THR A 7 -19.83 38.64 -15.27
CA THR A 7 -20.51 37.57 -16.07
C THR A 7 -19.56 36.39 -16.27
N TYR A 8 -20.03 35.19 -15.99
CA TYR A 8 -19.30 33.96 -16.18
C TYR A 8 -19.97 33.09 -17.24
N HIS A 9 -19.18 32.52 -18.15
CA HIS A 9 -19.67 31.66 -19.21
C HIS A 9 -19.26 30.20 -18.93
N ARG A 10 -20.18 29.24 -19.08
CA ARG A 10 -19.92 27.80 -18.85
C ARG A 10 -18.77 27.23 -19.68
N LYS A 11 -18.53 27.76 -20.89
CA LYS A 11 -17.41 27.32 -21.75
C LYS A 11 -16.04 27.59 -21.12
N THR A 12 -15.92 28.66 -20.33
CA THR A 12 -14.66 29.09 -19.70
C THR A 12 -14.65 28.90 -18.19
N THR A 13 -15.83 28.74 -17.56
CA THR A 13 -15.96 28.65 -16.10
C THR A 13 -16.79 27.43 -15.76
N LYS A 14 -16.19 26.41 -15.18
CA LYS A 14 -16.87 25.17 -14.76
C LYS A 14 -17.58 25.31 -13.41
N GLU A 15 -16.93 25.98 -12.46
CA GLU A 15 -17.42 26.17 -11.10
C GLU A 15 -17.18 27.61 -10.62
N ILE A 16 -18.06 28.11 -9.75
CA ILE A 16 -17.94 29.38 -9.03
C ILE A 16 -18.10 29.10 -7.56
N TRP A 17 -17.14 29.50 -6.75
CA TRP A 17 -17.17 29.36 -5.30
C TRP A 17 -17.33 30.74 -4.68
N ILE A 18 -18.35 30.91 -3.85
CA ILE A 18 -18.71 32.18 -3.19
C ILE A 18 -18.68 31.90 -1.68
N TYR A 19 -17.80 32.62 -0.99
CA TYR A 19 -17.63 32.55 0.46
C TYR A 19 -18.22 33.77 1.11
N GLY A 20 -19.10 33.56 2.08
CA GLY A 20 -19.62 34.65 2.93
C GLY A 20 -18.58 35.12 3.94
N LEU A 21 -17.73 34.22 4.44
CA LEU A 21 -16.68 34.44 5.44
C LEU A 21 -17.24 34.59 6.86
N ASP A 22 -17.21 35.80 7.38
CA ASP A 22 -17.78 36.17 8.68
C ASP A 22 -19.12 36.89 8.49
N ASP A 23 -19.76 37.30 9.53
CA ASP A 23 -21.04 38.01 9.56
C ASP A 23 -22.22 37.22 9.02
N ARG A 24 -23.35 37.88 8.89
CA ARG A 24 -24.59 37.29 8.39
C ARG A 24 -24.78 37.64 6.93
N ASP A 25 -24.67 36.68 6.08
CA ASP A 25 -24.82 36.84 4.64
C ASP A 25 -26.18 36.42 4.12
N GLU A 26 -26.60 37.04 3.01
CA GLU A 26 -27.78 36.61 2.26
C GLU A 26 -27.37 36.22 0.84
N PHE A 27 -27.49 34.92 0.56
CA PHE A 27 -27.26 34.34 -0.75
C PHE A 27 -28.58 34.21 -1.51
N LYS A 28 -28.70 34.98 -2.60
CA LYS A 28 -29.88 34.91 -3.46
C LYS A 28 -29.50 34.40 -4.84
N VAL A 29 -30.05 33.25 -5.24
CA VAL A 29 -29.84 32.66 -6.57
C VAL A 29 -31.16 32.69 -7.35
N ILE A 30 -31.17 33.43 -8.46
CA ILE A 30 -32.34 33.59 -9.31
C ILE A 30 -32.11 32.94 -10.67
N GLY A 31 -33.16 32.31 -11.23
CA GLY A 31 -33.14 31.74 -12.56
C GLY A 31 -33.30 30.22 -12.58
N ASN A 32 -33.61 29.67 -13.76
CA ASN A 32 -33.95 28.26 -13.98
C ASN A 32 -32.96 27.53 -14.88
N SER A 33 -31.80 28.12 -15.19
CA SER A 33 -30.87 27.54 -16.14
C SER A 33 -30.22 26.26 -15.61
N GLU A 34 -30.41 25.14 -16.29
CA GLU A 34 -29.74 23.87 -16.05
C GLU A 34 -28.33 23.84 -16.70
N ARG A 35 -27.99 24.83 -17.53
CA ARG A 35 -26.76 24.86 -18.33
C ARG A 35 -25.70 25.86 -17.83
N GLY A 36 -25.83 26.44 -16.64
CA GLY A 36 -24.81 27.34 -16.05
C GLY A 36 -23.62 26.62 -15.43
N PRO A 37 -22.59 27.34 -14.97
CA PRO A 37 -21.54 26.78 -14.13
C PRO A 37 -22.11 26.24 -12.83
N LYS A 38 -21.40 25.30 -12.20
CA LYS A 38 -21.74 24.84 -10.85
C LYS A 38 -21.45 25.98 -9.86
N ILE A 39 -22.39 26.26 -8.96
CA ILE A 39 -22.25 27.30 -7.94
C ILE A 39 -22.14 26.62 -6.56
N ARG A 40 -21.11 26.98 -5.82
CA ARG A 40 -20.97 26.60 -4.42
C ARG A 40 -21.09 27.88 -3.59
N LEU A 41 -22.04 27.88 -2.66
CA LEU A 41 -22.27 28.91 -1.68
C LEU A 41 -21.77 28.38 -0.34
N ILE A 42 -20.80 29.05 0.25
CA ILE A 42 -20.20 28.68 1.52
C ILE A 42 -20.47 29.82 2.50
N GLY A 43 -21.33 29.56 3.51
CA GLY A 43 -21.76 30.58 4.45
C GLY A 43 -20.63 31.10 5.30
N GLY A 44 -19.96 30.23 6.02
CA GLY A 44 -18.88 30.60 6.92
C GLY A 44 -19.28 30.51 8.39
N LEU A 45 -18.77 31.45 9.22
CA LEU A 45 -18.81 31.29 10.68
C LEU A 45 -20.15 31.63 11.34
N ASN A 46 -21.03 32.43 10.70
CA ASN A 46 -22.27 32.92 11.33
C ASN A 46 -23.54 32.31 10.74
N ASN A 47 -24.70 32.86 11.09
CA ASN A 47 -25.99 32.35 10.64
C ASN A 47 -26.41 33.05 9.34
N ASP A 48 -26.51 32.31 8.26
CA ASP A 48 -26.73 32.86 6.93
C ASP A 48 -28.14 32.60 6.41
N VAL A 49 -28.49 33.32 5.35
CA VAL A 49 -29.79 33.23 4.69
C VAL A 49 -29.63 32.79 3.25
N TYR A 50 -30.34 31.73 2.88
CA TYR A 50 -30.27 31.16 1.53
C TYR A 50 -31.66 31.23 0.86
N ASP A 51 -31.73 31.97 -0.26
CA ASP A 51 -32.89 32.06 -1.13
C ASP A 51 -32.53 31.56 -2.54
N ILE A 52 -32.82 30.29 -2.83
CA ILE A 52 -32.38 29.63 -4.04
C ILE A 52 -33.59 29.24 -4.87
N SER A 53 -33.76 29.85 -6.05
CA SER A 53 -34.75 29.39 -7.04
C SER A 53 -34.35 28.02 -7.61
N LYS A 54 -35.26 27.32 -8.31
CA LYS A 54 -35.03 25.97 -8.86
C LYS A 54 -33.79 25.88 -9.75
N ARG A 55 -32.67 25.46 -9.19
CA ARG A 55 -31.41 25.28 -9.95
C ARG A 55 -30.68 24.03 -9.47
N ARG A 56 -30.49 23.04 -10.34
CA ARG A 56 -29.88 21.75 -10.01
C ARG A 56 -28.39 21.83 -9.68
N GLN A 57 -27.66 22.88 -10.07
CA GLN A 57 -26.22 22.99 -9.95
C GLN A 57 -25.78 23.96 -8.84
N VAL A 58 -26.62 24.23 -7.86
CA VAL A 58 -26.30 25.04 -6.68
C VAL A 58 -26.10 24.10 -5.49
N PHE A 59 -24.95 24.26 -4.84
CA PHE A 59 -24.58 23.53 -3.64
C PHE A 59 -24.38 24.55 -2.52
N VAL A 60 -24.96 24.27 -1.36
CA VAL A 60 -24.80 25.10 -0.16
C VAL A 60 -23.99 24.32 0.86
N TYR A 61 -22.95 24.92 1.37
CA TYR A 61 -22.11 24.42 2.45
C TYR A 61 -22.19 25.36 3.62
N ASP A 62 -22.40 24.82 4.81
CA ASP A 62 -22.50 25.60 6.02
C ASP A 62 -22.38 24.70 7.26
N TYR A 63 -22.18 25.30 8.43
CA TYR A 63 -22.12 24.58 9.70
C TYR A 63 -23.46 23.95 10.08
N LYS A 64 -23.44 22.71 10.55
CA LYS A 64 -24.63 22.07 11.14
C LYS A 64 -25.04 22.71 12.44
N SER A 65 -24.07 23.15 13.23
CA SER A 65 -24.24 23.75 14.54
C SER A 65 -24.82 25.18 14.47
N LYS A 66 -24.88 25.82 13.29
CA LYS A 66 -25.40 27.16 13.10
C LYS A 66 -26.87 27.18 12.71
N LYS A 67 -27.60 28.26 13.13
CA LYS A 67 -29.03 28.45 12.84
C LYS A 67 -29.19 29.18 11.49
N ASN A 68 -28.86 28.50 10.41
CA ASN A 68 -29.02 29.06 9.07
C ASN A 68 -30.48 29.06 8.61
N THR A 69 -30.87 30.04 7.81
CA THR A 69 -32.24 30.23 7.30
C THR A 69 -32.30 29.85 5.83
N PHE A 70 -33.11 28.87 5.50
CA PHE A 70 -33.38 28.45 4.12
C PHE A 70 -34.76 28.89 3.71
N LYS A 71 -34.88 30.02 2.95
CA LYS A 71 -36.17 30.53 2.42
C LYS A 71 -36.76 29.58 1.39
N SER A 72 -35.89 28.84 0.66
CA SER A 72 -36.28 27.77 -0.25
C SER A 72 -35.31 26.59 -0.11
N LYS A 73 -35.80 25.34 -0.28
CA LYS A 73 -34.98 24.13 -0.22
C LYS A 73 -34.50 23.65 -1.61
N ASN A 74 -34.43 24.55 -2.57
CA ASN A 74 -34.04 24.23 -3.94
C ASN A 74 -32.52 24.30 -4.10
N GLY A 75 -31.79 23.41 -3.74
CA GLY A 75 -30.34 23.32 -3.86
C GLY A 75 -29.85 22.05 -3.15
N LYS A 76 -28.65 21.63 -3.40
CA LYS A 76 -28.05 20.53 -2.66
C LYS A 76 -27.41 21.07 -1.39
N ILE A 77 -28.13 21.02 -0.27
CA ILE A 77 -27.66 21.51 1.02
C ILE A 77 -26.78 20.43 1.65
N ARG A 78 -25.53 20.78 1.93
CA ARG A 78 -24.51 19.93 2.55
C ARG A 78 -23.93 20.66 3.77
N ARG A 79 -24.45 20.36 4.95
CA ARG A 79 -23.96 20.96 6.19
C ARG A 79 -22.94 20.05 6.85
N ASP A 80 -21.82 20.63 7.25
CA ASP A 80 -20.75 19.94 7.96
C ASP A 80 -20.10 20.92 8.96
N ASP A 81 -19.74 20.45 10.15
CA ASP A 81 -19.03 21.26 11.15
C ASP A 81 -17.51 21.28 10.94
N ASP A 82 -17.02 20.75 9.82
CA ASP A 82 -15.62 20.80 9.44
C ASP A 82 -15.20 22.22 9.07
N TYR A 83 -14.19 22.71 9.77
CA TYR A 83 -13.64 24.07 9.59
C TYR A 83 -13.08 24.27 8.17
N GLU A 84 -12.36 23.29 7.64
CA GLU A 84 -11.72 23.37 6.31
C GLU A 84 -12.74 23.49 5.16
N VAL A 85 -13.94 22.93 5.32
CA VAL A 85 -15.01 23.01 4.32
C VAL A 85 -15.66 24.40 4.32
N ASN A 86 -15.77 25.04 5.49
CA ASN A 86 -16.54 26.25 5.70
C ASN A 86 -15.69 27.53 5.68
N THR A 87 -14.36 27.42 5.66
CA THR A 87 -13.44 28.55 5.73
C THR A 87 -12.69 28.75 4.41
N TYR A 88 -12.57 30.00 3.98
CA TYR A 88 -11.80 30.35 2.79
C TYR A 88 -10.30 30.28 3.07
N ASN A 89 -9.61 29.43 2.32
CA ASN A 89 -8.16 29.36 2.31
C ASN A 89 -7.65 29.33 0.87
N PRO A 90 -7.05 30.43 0.35
CA PRO A 90 -6.59 30.49 -1.04
C PRO A 90 -5.47 29.51 -1.34
N PHE A 91 -4.71 29.07 -0.32
CA PHE A 91 -3.62 28.11 -0.48
C PHE A 91 -4.11 26.65 -0.46
N ASN A 92 -5.36 26.41 -0.12
CA ASN A 92 -5.96 25.07 -0.01
C ASN A 92 -6.74 24.65 -1.28
N VAL A 93 -6.57 25.34 -2.40
CA VAL A 93 -7.16 24.92 -3.67
C VAL A 93 -6.33 23.77 -4.25
N LYS A 94 -6.84 22.54 -4.11
CA LYS A 94 -6.21 21.35 -4.68
C LYS A 94 -6.89 21.02 -6.00
N GLU A 95 -6.11 20.98 -7.07
CA GLU A 95 -6.56 20.46 -8.37
C GLU A 95 -6.47 18.93 -8.39
N ASP A 96 -7.23 18.32 -9.31
CA ASP A 96 -7.11 16.90 -9.58
C ASP A 96 -5.69 16.58 -10.10
N GLN A 97 -5.12 15.49 -9.65
CA GLN A 97 -3.75 15.10 -9.97
C GLN A 97 -3.74 13.75 -10.66
N ASN A 98 -2.82 13.60 -11.60
CA ASN A 98 -2.54 12.32 -12.24
C ASN A 98 -1.03 12.11 -12.26
N ILE A 99 -0.56 11.10 -11.53
CA ILE A 99 0.85 10.81 -11.33
C ILE A 99 1.14 9.44 -11.96
N PHE A 100 1.98 9.42 -12.99
CA PHE A 100 2.42 8.19 -13.64
C PHE A 100 3.91 7.95 -13.35
N LEU A 101 4.22 6.78 -12.82
CA LEU A 101 5.58 6.38 -12.43
C LEU A 101 5.93 5.04 -13.07
N PRO A 102 6.70 5.01 -14.17
CA PRO A 102 7.31 3.80 -14.69
C PRO A 102 8.59 3.46 -13.91
N PHE A 103 8.88 2.19 -13.76
CA PHE A 103 10.07 1.70 -13.10
C PHE A 103 10.57 0.41 -13.77
N ILE A 104 11.89 0.23 -13.78
CA ILE A 104 12.56 -1.01 -14.20
C ILE A 104 13.22 -1.61 -12.96
N GLY A 105 12.84 -2.83 -12.62
CA GLY A 105 13.39 -3.60 -11.52
C GLY A 105 14.23 -4.78 -12.02
N PHE A 106 14.94 -5.36 -11.09
CA PHE A 106 15.62 -6.64 -11.28
C PHE A 106 15.69 -7.38 -9.94
N ASN A 107 15.37 -8.65 -9.97
CA ASN A 107 15.73 -9.59 -8.91
C ASN A 107 16.14 -10.93 -9.54
N PRO A 108 16.96 -11.74 -8.86
CA PRO A 108 17.43 -13.01 -9.41
C PRO A 108 16.34 -14.05 -9.67
N ASP A 109 15.18 -13.99 -8.99
CA ASP A 109 14.09 -14.94 -9.20
C ASP A 109 13.29 -14.63 -10.48
N ASP A 110 12.94 -13.36 -10.71
CA ASP A 110 12.04 -12.95 -11.80
C ASP A 110 12.79 -12.29 -12.98
N GLY A 111 14.11 -12.08 -12.81
CA GLY A 111 14.93 -11.39 -13.80
C GLY A 111 14.61 -9.89 -13.88
N ILE A 112 14.62 -9.34 -15.10
CA ILE A 112 14.22 -7.96 -15.35
C ILE A 112 12.72 -7.82 -15.18
N GLN A 113 12.30 -6.72 -14.57
CA GLN A 113 10.89 -6.38 -14.35
C GLN A 113 10.59 -5.01 -14.94
N LEU A 114 9.45 -4.88 -15.59
CA LEU A 114 8.91 -3.60 -16.02
C LEU A 114 7.65 -3.30 -15.17
N LEU A 115 7.73 -2.27 -14.36
CA LEU A 115 6.67 -1.90 -13.42
C LEU A 115 6.12 -0.52 -13.79
N ALA A 116 4.83 -0.31 -13.60
CA ALA A 116 4.22 0.99 -13.79
C ALA A 116 3.10 1.21 -12.77
N THR A 117 3.04 2.42 -12.23
CA THR A 117 1.94 2.84 -11.35
C THR A 117 1.34 4.14 -11.83
N ASN A 118 0.02 4.21 -11.90
CA ASN A 118 -0.73 5.43 -12.13
C ASN A 118 -1.61 5.74 -10.92
N THR A 119 -1.47 6.93 -10.36
CA THR A 119 -2.29 7.42 -9.25
C THR A 119 -3.08 8.63 -9.71
N TYR A 120 -4.41 8.50 -9.77
CA TYR A 120 -5.32 9.61 -10.02
C TYR A 120 -6.01 10.03 -8.73
N ILE A 121 -5.88 11.32 -8.36
CA ILE A 121 -6.44 11.91 -7.15
C ILE A 121 -7.49 12.94 -7.56
N HIS A 122 -8.76 12.67 -7.21
CA HIS A 122 -9.85 13.61 -7.36
C HIS A 122 -10.07 14.37 -6.05
N ASN A 123 -9.70 15.63 -6.03
CA ASN A 123 -9.76 16.45 -4.83
C ASN A 123 -11.16 16.99 -4.53
N GLY A 124 -11.97 17.30 -5.53
CA GLY A 124 -13.33 17.80 -5.33
C GLY A 124 -13.40 19.00 -4.39
N PHE A 125 -14.58 19.24 -3.80
CA PHE A 125 -14.77 20.34 -2.85
C PHE A 125 -14.45 19.93 -1.40
N ILE A 126 -14.83 18.73 -1.01
CA ILE A 126 -14.45 18.15 0.29
C ILE A 126 -13.06 17.56 0.13
N LYS A 127 -12.03 18.26 0.63
CA LYS A 127 -10.64 18.07 0.22
C LYS A 127 -9.77 17.28 1.19
N ASP A 128 -10.25 16.90 2.34
CA ASP A 128 -9.42 16.29 3.35
C ASP A 128 -9.58 14.75 3.38
N PRO A 129 -8.53 14.05 2.94
CA PRO A 129 -7.36 14.49 2.18
C PRO A 129 -7.66 14.64 0.67
N PHE A 130 -8.72 13.99 0.14
CA PHE A 130 -9.24 14.00 -1.23
C PHE A 130 -10.69 13.50 -1.23
N THR A 131 -11.38 13.56 -2.38
CA THR A 131 -12.70 12.92 -2.55
C THR A 131 -12.58 11.45 -2.89
N SER A 132 -11.71 11.13 -3.86
CA SER A 132 -11.32 9.75 -4.18
C SER A 132 -9.89 9.72 -4.71
N GLN A 133 -9.22 8.61 -4.46
CA GLN A 133 -7.92 8.29 -5.04
C GLN A 133 -8.00 6.92 -5.71
N HIS A 134 -7.45 6.81 -6.91
CA HIS A 134 -7.40 5.59 -7.69
C HIS A 134 -5.96 5.29 -8.07
N LYS A 135 -5.44 4.18 -7.59
CA LYS A 135 -4.10 3.70 -7.92
C LYS A 135 -4.22 2.41 -8.71
N ILE A 136 -3.60 2.37 -9.87
CA ILE A 136 -3.45 1.16 -10.68
C ILE A 136 -1.95 0.90 -10.79
N SER A 137 -1.54 -0.31 -10.48
CA SER A 137 -0.16 -0.78 -10.66
C SER A 137 -0.17 -2.02 -11.56
N ALA A 138 0.86 -2.14 -12.41
CA ALA A 138 1.06 -3.31 -13.25
C ALA A 138 2.54 -3.66 -13.29
N GLY A 139 2.83 -4.96 -13.26
CA GLY A 139 4.17 -5.53 -13.38
C GLY A 139 4.24 -6.55 -14.49
N PHE A 140 5.37 -6.61 -15.21
CA PHE A 140 5.69 -7.67 -16.15
C PHE A 140 7.07 -8.23 -15.84
N TYR A 141 7.18 -9.55 -15.75
CA TYR A 141 8.33 -10.30 -15.28
C TYR A 141 8.92 -11.10 -16.45
N PHE A 142 10.10 -10.70 -16.93
CA PHE A 142 10.63 -11.24 -18.18
C PHE A 142 11.10 -12.69 -18.08
N ALA A 143 11.57 -13.13 -16.91
CA ALA A 143 12.04 -14.52 -16.75
C ALA A 143 10.90 -15.56 -16.87
N THR A 144 9.72 -15.20 -16.41
CA THR A 144 8.55 -16.11 -16.37
C THR A 144 7.48 -15.76 -17.39
N SER A 145 7.59 -14.57 -18.02
CA SER A 145 6.53 -13.97 -18.85
C SER A 145 5.21 -13.77 -18.07
N GLY A 146 5.30 -13.73 -16.75
CA GLY A 146 4.18 -13.45 -15.86
C GLY A 146 3.89 -11.95 -15.77
N PHE A 147 2.68 -11.61 -15.37
CA PHE A 147 2.31 -10.24 -15.02
C PHE A 147 1.37 -10.21 -13.81
N ASP A 148 1.35 -9.07 -13.13
CA ASP A 148 0.35 -8.72 -12.14
C ASP A 148 -0.29 -7.39 -12.45
N ILE A 149 -1.54 -7.22 -12.04
CA ILE A 149 -2.26 -5.95 -12.06
C ILE A 149 -2.95 -5.77 -10.72
N SER A 150 -2.78 -4.61 -10.11
CA SER A 150 -3.49 -4.26 -8.88
C SER A 150 -4.20 -2.91 -9.01
N TYR A 151 -5.36 -2.83 -8.38
CA TYR A 151 -6.15 -1.62 -8.24
C TYR A 151 -6.40 -1.32 -6.77
N GLN A 152 -6.26 -0.05 -6.37
CA GLN A 152 -6.73 0.46 -5.09
C GLN A 152 -7.53 1.73 -5.31
N GLY A 153 -8.79 1.72 -4.88
CA GLY A 153 -9.66 2.88 -4.86
C GLY A 153 -9.97 3.29 -3.43
N ASP A 154 -9.61 4.51 -3.04
CA ASP A 154 -9.91 5.09 -1.72
C ASP A 154 -10.99 6.17 -1.88
N PHE A 155 -12.13 6.00 -1.20
CA PHE A 155 -13.26 6.92 -1.24
C PHE A 155 -13.44 7.54 0.14
N ALA A 156 -13.12 8.83 0.26
CA ALA A 156 -13.12 9.52 1.53
C ALA A 156 -14.52 9.75 2.09
N ARG A 157 -14.61 9.85 3.43
CA ARG A 157 -15.83 10.16 4.19
C ARG A 157 -16.99 9.19 3.90
N PHE A 158 -16.69 7.92 3.76
CA PHE A 158 -17.70 6.89 3.57
C PHE A 158 -18.50 6.65 4.85
N ILE A 159 -17.84 6.50 5.99
CA ILE A 159 -18.44 6.43 7.31
C ILE A 159 -17.72 7.41 8.24
N GLY A 160 -18.34 8.54 8.55
CA GLY A 160 -17.73 9.60 9.34
C GLY A 160 -16.47 10.17 8.65
N LYS A 161 -15.31 10.09 9.30
CA LYS A 161 -14.01 10.43 8.73
C LYS A 161 -13.32 9.26 8.02
N GLY A 162 -13.91 8.07 8.06
CA GLY A 162 -13.35 6.85 7.48
C GLY A 162 -13.49 6.78 5.96
N PHE A 163 -12.62 6.01 5.33
CA PHE A 163 -12.59 5.72 3.91
C PHE A 163 -13.22 4.36 3.63
N LEU A 164 -13.88 4.24 2.48
CA LEU A 164 -14.04 2.94 1.84
C LEU A 164 -12.81 2.72 0.96
N ARG A 165 -12.08 1.66 1.20
CA ARG A 165 -10.99 1.17 0.34
C ARG A 165 -11.47 -0.07 -0.40
N ILE A 166 -11.20 -0.12 -1.69
CA ILE A 166 -11.42 -1.30 -2.52
C ILE A 166 -10.08 -1.67 -3.12
N ARG A 167 -9.59 -2.85 -2.82
CA ARG A 167 -8.42 -3.45 -3.49
C ARG A 167 -8.87 -4.58 -4.38
N ALA A 168 -8.22 -4.72 -5.53
CA ALA A 168 -8.36 -5.88 -6.41
C ALA A 168 -6.99 -6.21 -6.99
N THR A 169 -6.64 -7.48 -7.04
CA THR A 169 -5.37 -7.97 -7.58
C THR A 169 -5.66 -9.12 -8.52
N LEU A 170 -4.96 -9.14 -9.64
CA LEU A 170 -4.97 -10.21 -10.62
C LEU A 170 -3.53 -10.55 -10.99
N THR A 171 -3.18 -11.83 -10.98
CA THR A 171 -1.94 -12.34 -11.57
C THR A 171 -2.25 -13.19 -12.80
N SER A 172 -1.31 -13.27 -13.74
CA SER A 172 -1.43 -14.14 -14.90
C SER A 172 -1.17 -15.60 -14.53
N PRO A 173 -1.63 -16.56 -15.33
CA PRO A 173 -1.31 -17.98 -15.13
C PRO A 173 0.20 -18.30 -15.10
N ASN A 174 1.02 -17.45 -15.74
CA ASN A 174 2.49 -17.58 -15.73
C ASN A 174 3.16 -16.80 -14.59
N PHE A 175 2.40 -16.19 -13.71
CA PHE A 175 2.98 -15.57 -12.50
C PHE A 175 3.52 -16.64 -11.58
N THR A 176 4.70 -16.43 -11.02
CA THR A 176 5.37 -17.46 -10.21
C THR A 176 5.63 -17.02 -8.78
N THR A 177 5.55 -17.99 -7.90
CA THR A 177 6.08 -17.98 -6.54
C THR A 177 7.13 -19.08 -6.41
N ASN A 178 7.86 -19.18 -5.30
CA ASN A 178 8.75 -20.29 -5.05
C ASN A 178 8.21 -21.18 -3.95
N PHE A 179 8.46 -22.49 -4.07
CA PHE A 179 8.15 -23.45 -3.01
C PHE A 179 9.21 -24.54 -2.96
N PHE A 180 9.85 -24.70 -1.80
CA PHE A 180 10.93 -25.64 -1.54
C PHE A 180 10.51 -26.77 -0.59
N GLY A 181 9.21 -26.84 -0.22
CA GLY A 181 8.70 -27.70 0.83
C GLY A 181 8.55 -26.98 2.17
N LEU A 182 8.13 -27.72 3.18
CA LEU A 182 7.88 -27.19 4.52
C LEU A 182 9.09 -27.42 5.43
N GLY A 183 9.56 -26.40 6.15
CA GLY A 183 10.63 -26.48 7.13
C GLY A 183 11.86 -25.62 6.81
N ASN A 184 12.89 -25.77 7.65
CA ASN A 184 14.14 -24.99 7.56
C ASN A 184 15.26 -25.71 6.79
N GLU A 185 15.17 -27.02 6.63
CA GLU A 185 16.23 -27.87 6.07
C GLU A 185 15.79 -28.49 4.73
N THR A 186 14.89 -27.80 4.02
CA THR A 186 14.46 -28.21 2.68
C THR A 186 15.61 -28.04 1.68
N PRO A 187 15.86 -29.03 0.79
CA PRO A 187 16.96 -28.94 -0.16
C PRO A 187 16.75 -27.83 -1.18
N ASN A 188 17.84 -27.21 -1.61
CA ASN A 188 17.88 -26.32 -2.74
C ASN A 188 18.53 -27.03 -3.92
N PHE A 189 17.82 -27.13 -5.05
CA PHE A 189 18.28 -27.83 -6.24
C PHE A 189 18.67 -26.88 -7.39
N ASP A 190 18.87 -25.59 -7.09
CA ASP A 190 19.17 -24.59 -8.13
C ASP A 190 20.41 -24.92 -8.95
N ASP A 191 21.46 -25.47 -8.30
CA ASP A 191 22.71 -25.84 -8.96
C ASP A 191 22.60 -27.18 -9.71
N ASP A 192 21.72 -28.09 -9.28
CA ASP A 192 21.59 -29.43 -9.83
C ASP A 192 20.55 -29.53 -10.95
N LEU A 193 19.42 -28.80 -10.82
CA LEU A 193 18.27 -28.91 -11.70
C LEU A 193 17.89 -27.61 -12.43
N ASP A 194 18.11 -26.49 -11.88
CA ASP A 194 17.88 -25.11 -12.31
C ASP A 194 16.88 -24.33 -11.41
N LEU A 195 16.80 -23.04 -11.64
CA LEU A 195 15.91 -22.14 -10.88
C LEU A 195 14.40 -22.48 -11.05
N ASP A 196 14.04 -23.09 -12.16
CA ASP A 196 12.64 -23.37 -12.48
C ASP A 196 12.07 -24.55 -11.67
N PHE A 197 12.94 -25.42 -11.14
CA PHE A 197 12.48 -26.60 -10.40
C PHE A 197 11.59 -26.25 -9.20
N ASN A 198 11.96 -25.21 -8.44
CA ASN A 198 11.21 -24.76 -7.28
C ASN A 198 10.23 -23.61 -7.57
N ARG A 199 10.10 -23.16 -8.82
CA ARG A 199 9.10 -22.17 -9.24
C ARG A 199 7.75 -22.83 -9.43
N VAL A 200 6.74 -22.20 -8.85
CA VAL A 200 5.33 -22.63 -8.93
C VAL A 200 4.56 -21.54 -9.66
N LYS A 201 3.88 -21.91 -10.73
CA LYS A 201 2.95 -21.01 -11.41
C LYS A 201 1.66 -20.90 -10.60
N ILE A 202 1.26 -19.67 -10.33
CA ILE A 202 0.10 -19.40 -9.48
C ILE A 202 -0.70 -18.23 -10.02
N GLU A 203 -1.93 -18.49 -10.42
CA GLU A 203 -2.89 -17.49 -10.79
C GLU A 203 -3.72 -17.08 -9.58
N THR A 204 -3.85 -15.79 -9.35
CA THR A 204 -4.61 -15.26 -8.22
C THR A 204 -5.54 -14.14 -8.68
N PHE A 205 -6.79 -14.20 -8.27
CA PHE A 205 -7.70 -13.07 -8.26
C PHE A 205 -8.11 -12.79 -6.83
N ALA A 206 -7.90 -11.55 -6.36
CA ALA A 206 -8.31 -11.12 -5.02
C ALA A 206 -9.16 -9.84 -5.08
N PHE A 207 -10.20 -9.78 -4.25
CA PHE A 207 -11.04 -8.60 -4.08
C PHE A 207 -11.27 -8.31 -2.60
N GLU A 208 -10.85 -7.12 -2.13
CA GLU A 208 -10.75 -6.79 -0.72
C GLU A 208 -11.37 -5.41 -0.42
N PRO A 209 -12.66 -5.32 -0.16
CA PRO A 209 -13.27 -4.10 0.37
C PRO A 209 -12.96 -3.95 1.86
N SER A 210 -12.58 -2.74 2.29
CA SER A 210 -12.29 -2.44 3.68
C SER A 210 -12.70 -1.02 4.07
N LEU A 211 -12.97 -0.82 5.35
CA LEU A 211 -13.14 0.48 5.97
C LEU A 211 -11.81 0.86 6.63
N VAL A 212 -11.36 2.08 6.39
CA VAL A 212 -10.06 2.58 6.87
C VAL A 212 -10.26 3.86 7.66
N TRP A 213 -9.66 3.96 8.83
CA TRP A 213 -9.61 5.16 9.65
C TRP A 213 -8.15 5.55 9.89
N ASN A 214 -7.83 6.77 9.52
CA ASN A 214 -6.53 7.35 9.84
C ASN A 214 -6.65 8.13 11.14
N GLY A 215 -5.78 7.82 12.08
CA GLY A 215 -5.65 8.53 13.33
C GLY A 215 -4.69 9.72 13.22
N GLU A 216 -4.51 10.39 14.33
CA GLU A 216 -3.48 11.42 14.47
C GLU A 216 -2.10 10.75 14.60
N HIS A 217 -1.06 11.47 14.21
CA HIS A 217 0.34 11.04 14.38
C HIS A 217 0.75 9.75 13.62
N GLY A 218 0.16 9.51 12.44
CA GLY A 218 0.61 8.42 11.56
C GLY A 218 0.03 7.05 11.85
N SER A 219 -1.01 6.94 12.68
CA SER A 219 -1.72 5.69 12.89
C SER A 219 -2.81 5.47 11.84
N SER A 220 -3.06 4.21 11.48
CA SER A 220 -4.16 3.80 10.62
C SER A 220 -4.72 2.46 11.10
N PHE A 221 -6.03 2.30 11.02
CA PHE A 221 -6.72 1.05 11.30
C PHE A 221 -7.67 0.73 10.15
N SER A 222 -7.69 -0.51 9.72
CA SER A 222 -8.65 -1.00 8.74
C SER A 222 -9.28 -2.32 9.17
N ILE A 223 -10.50 -2.54 8.69
CA ILE A 223 -11.19 -3.81 8.79
C ILE A 223 -11.94 -4.07 7.48
N GLY A 224 -11.91 -5.29 6.99
CA GLY A 224 -12.49 -5.63 5.70
C GLY A 224 -12.84 -7.09 5.56
N ALA A 225 -13.41 -7.39 4.40
CA ALA A 225 -13.63 -8.74 3.91
C ALA A 225 -12.72 -9.00 2.71
N SER A 226 -12.50 -10.26 2.37
CA SER A 226 -11.75 -10.67 1.19
C SER A 226 -12.46 -11.82 0.49
N TYR A 227 -12.38 -11.81 -0.84
CA TYR A 227 -12.58 -12.98 -1.69
C TYR A 227 -11.29 -13.20 -2.47
N GLU A 228 -10.81 -14.42 -2.50
CA GLU A 228 -9.57 -14.79 -3.18
C GLU A 228 -9.79 -16.11 -3.92
N GLN A 229 -9.48 -16.13 -5.19
CA GLN A 229 -9.43 -17.32 -6.03
C GLN A 229 -7.97 -17.57 -6.37
N VAL A 230 -7.50 -18.77 -6.14
CA VAL A 230 -6.11 -19.18 -6.39
C VAL A 230 -6.11 -20.49 -7.16
N SER A 231 -5.37 -20.50 -8.27
CA SER A 231 -5.13 -21.69 -9.09
C SER A 231 -3.62 -21.94 -9.19
N VAL A 232 -3.20 -23.13 -8.82
CA VAL A 232 -1.80 -23.57 -8.87
C VAL A 232 -1.63 -24.54 -10.03
N GLU A 233 -0.71 -24.24 -10.97
CA GLU A 233 -0.39 -25.16 -12.06
C GLU A 233 0.53 -26.26 -11.55
N GLU A 234 0.09 -27.50 -11.63
CA GLU A 234 0.90 -28.69 -11.40
C GLU A 234 1.82 -28.92 -12.60
N THR A 235 2.92 -28.15 -12.62
CA THR A 235 3.86 -28.17 -13.74
C THR A 235 4.73 -29.43 -13.69
N GLU A 236 4.74 -30.21 -14.79
CA GLU A 236 5.56 -31.43 -14.93
C GLU A 236 7.06 -31.17 -14.70
N ASN A 237 7.74 -32.15 -14.10
CA ASN A 237 9.16 -32.12 -13.77
C ASN A 237 9.60 -30.99 -12.83
N ARG A 238 8.69 -30.46 -12.02
CA ARG A 238 8.96 -29.50 -10.97
C ARG A 238 8.64 -30.04 -9.58
N PHE A 239 9.18 -29.42 -8.54
CA PHE A 239 8.94 -29.81 -7.15
C PHE A 239 7.46 -29.86 -6.79
N ILE A 240 6.64 -28.97 -7.35
CA ILE A 240 5.21 -28.88 -7.07
C ILE A 240 4.44 -30.13 -7.51
N GLU A 241 4.83 -30.79 -8.63
CA GLU A 241 4.27 -32.06 -9.06
C GLU A 241 4.50 -33.13 -7.99
N THR A 242 5.75 -33.29 -7.53
CA THR A 242 6.10 -34.24 -6.46
C THR A 242 5.32 -33.94 -5.17
N PHE A 243 5.07 -32.67 -4.86
CA PHE A 243 4.32 -32.28 -3.68
C PHE A 243 2.85 -32.70 -3.76
N TYR A 244 2.19 -32.45 -4.91
CA TYR A 244 0.79 -32.86 -5.10
C TYR A 244 0.64 -34.36 -5.20
N ASP A 245 1.55 -35.07 -5.87
CA ASP A 245 1.59 -36.55 -5.91
C ASP A 245 1.65 -37.16 -4.50
N ALA A 246 2.43 -36.55 -3.61
CA ALA A 246 2.54 -36.97 -2.22
C ALA A 246 1.32 -36.56 -1.36
N ASN A 247 0.52 -35.58 -1.81
CA ASN A 247 -0.62 -35.02 -1.09
C ASN A 247 -1.88 -34.93 -1.97
N PRO A 248 -2.41 -36.08 -2.45
CA PRO A 248 -3.48 -36.10 -3.46
C PRO A 248 -4.84 -35.56 -2.98
N ASN A 249 -4.95 -35.22 -1.71
CA ASN A 249 -6.16 -34.62 -1.13
C ASN A 249 -6.09 -33.07 -1.11
N ILE A 250 -5.00 -32.48 -1.56
CA ILE A 250 -4.87 -31.03 -1.64
C ILE A 250 -5.30 -30.58 -3.03
N ASP A 251 -6.34 -29.76 -3.10
CA ASP A 251 -6.80 -29.19 -4.36
C ASP A 251 -5.88 -28.06 -4.83
N ASN A 252 -5.63 -28.00 -6.13
CA ASN A 252 -4.85 -26.95 -6.77
C ASN A 252 -5.66 -25.70 -7.12
N ASP A 253 -7.00 -25.79 -7.17
CA ASP A 253 -7.92 -24.68 -7.37
C ASP A 253 -8.72 -24.41 -6.10
N ASN A 254 -8.57 -23.23 -5.54
CA ASN A 254 -9.17 -22.87 -4.26
C ASN A 254 -9.81 -21.49 -4.29
N ASP A 255 -10.99 -21.38 -3.69
CA ASP A 255 -11.69 -20.14 -3.41
C ASP A 255 -11.78 -19.87 -1.91
N PHE A 256 -11.37 -18.68 -1.49
CA PHE A 256 -11.39 -18.28 -0.09
C PHE A 256 -12.27 -17.06 0.14
N LEU A 257 -13.11 -17.13 1.18
CA LEU A 257 -13.69 -15.96 1.80
C LEU A 257 -12.95 -15.64 3.08
N GLY A 258 -12.81 -14.36 3.40
CA GLY A 258 -12.09 -13.97 4.60
C GLY A 258 -12.57 -12.67 5.21
N VAL A 259 -12.14 -12.46 6.44
CA VAL A 259 -12.18 -11.16 7.13
C VAL A 259 -10.78 -10.81 7.57
N HIS A 260 -10.43 -9.54 7.48
CA HIS A 260 -9.09 -9.09 7.86
C HIS A 260 -9.15 -7.76 8.60
N SER A 261 -8.14 -7.50 9.40
CA SER A 261 -7.88 -6.20 9.99
C SER A 261 -6.40 -5.88 9.91
N GLU A 262 -6.10 -4.59 9.80
CA GLU A 262 -4.74 -4.08 9.80
C GLU A 262 -4.66 -2.84 10.69
N TYR A 263 -3.71 -2.81 11.59
CA TYR A 263 -3.29 -1.62 12.31
C TYR A 263 -1.88 -1.26 11.88
N SER A 264 -1.65 -0.01 11.55
CA SER A 264 -0.31 0.50 11.26
C SER A 264 -0.04 1.81 11.99
N TYR A 265 1.21 2.01 12.33
CA TYR A 265 1.74 3.25 12.91
C TYR A 265 3.07 3.56 12.24
N GLU A 266 3.23 4.77 11.75
CA GLU A 266 4.47 5.22 11.12
C GLU A 266 4.87 6.60 11.66
N ASN A 267 6.07 6.67 12.22
CA ASN A 267 6.69 7.91 12.66
C ASN A 267 8.17 7.90 12.25
N LEU A 268 8.40 8.23 10.98
CA LEU A 268 9.71 8.29 10.37
C LEU A 268 10.03 9.73 10.00
N ASN A 269 11.27 10.15 10.21
CA ASN A 269 11.73 11.47 9.79
C ASN A 269 11.79 11.65 8.27
N ASN A 270 11.94 10.55 7.52
CA ASN A 270 11.90 10.50 6.07
C ASN A 270 11.50 9.09 5.60
N LYS A 271 10.58 8.97 4.64
CA LYS A 271 10.10 7.67 4.16
C LYS A 271 11.06 6.98 3.20
N ALA A 272 11.73 7.75 2.31
CA ALA A 272 12.66 7.18 1.34
C ALA A 272 13.98 6.77 1.95
N PHE A 273 14.45 7.49 2.97
CA PHE A 273 15.70 7.23 3.68
C PHE A 273 15.54 7.53 5.16
N PRO A 274 14.87 6.67 5.90
CA PRO A 274 14.68 6.89 7.34
C PRO A 274 16.01 6.76 8.09
N THR A 275 16.32 7.80 8.86
CA THR A 275 17.49 7.84 9.73
C THR A 275 17.12 7.84 11.22
N LEU A 276 15.86 8.19 11.52
CA LEU A 276 15.28 8.18 12.86
C LEU A 276 13.81 7.88 12.78
N GLY A 277 13.33 7.02 13.67
CA GLY A 277 11.92 6.74 13.87
C GLY A 277 11.62 5.25 13.86
N LEU A 278 10.33 4.94 13.90
CA LEU A 278 9.84 3.58 13.87
C LEU A 278 8.54 3.48 13.05
N SER A 279 8.30 2.32 12.48
CA SER A 279 7.01 1.90 11.99
C SER A 279 6.62 0.54 12.55
N PHE A 280 5.33 0.35 12.76
CA PHE A 280 4.75 -0.90 13.23
C PHE A 280 3.54 -1.24 12.39
N ALA A 281 3.42 -2.48 11.96
CA ALA A 281 2.25 -3.02 11.28
C ALA A 281 1.82 -4.33 11.95
N LEU A 282 0.52 -4.50 12.10
CA LEU A 282 -0.09 -5.74 12.57
C LEU A 282 -1.25 -6.07 11.64
N LYS A 283 -1.08 -7.13 10.84
CA LYS A 283 -2.16 -7.68 10.02
C LYS A 283 -2.70 -8.93 10.71
N SER A 284 -4.01 -9.10 10.67
CA SER A 284 -4.66 -10.30 11.18
C SER A 284 -5.90 -10.60 10.36
N GLY A 285 -6.28 -11.85 10.30
CA GLY A 285 -7.46 -12.26 9.57
C GLY A 285 -7.83 -13.71 9.80
N TYR A 286 -8.94 -14.08 9.19
CA TYR A 286 -9.43 -15.43 9.16
C TYR A 286 -9.97 -15.73 7.76
N LYS A 287 -9.60 -16.87 7.19
CA LYS A 287 -10.01 -17.31 5.86
C LYS A 287 -10.69 -18.67 5.92
N TRP A 288 -11.75 -18.81 5.13
CA TRP A 288 -12.48 -20.05 4.90
C TRP A 288 -12.27 -20.46 3.45
N ASN A 289 -11.84 -21.69 3.23
CA ASN A 289 -11.89 -22.32 1.91
C ASN A 289 -13.35 -22.67 1.59
N ILE A 290 -13.91 -22.11 0.53
CA ILE A 290 -15.30 -22.35 0.12
C ILE A 290 -15.41 -23.34 -1.02
N SER A 291 -14.28 -23.79 -1.59
CA SER A 291 -14.23 -24.89 -2.57
C SER A 291 -14.32 -26.24 -1.87
N ASP A 292 -13.68 -26.40 -0.71
CA ASP A 292 -13.61 -27.64 0.07
C ASP A 292 -14.22 -27.48 1.49
N GLY A 293 -15.29 -26.78 1.59
CA GLY A 293 -16.31 -26.67 2.63
C GLY A 293 -15.94 -26.55 4.12
N ASP A 294 -14.86 -27.13 4.62
CA ASP A 294 -14.54 -27.21 6.05
C ASP A 294 -13.18 -26.60 6.43
N ASP A 295 -12.29 -26.28 5.47
CA ASP A 295 -10.96 -25.80 5.73
C ASP A 295 -10.95 -24.31 6.09
N ALA A 296 -10.37 -23.98 7.24
CA ALA A 296 -10.29 -22.60 7.68
C ALA A 296 -9.06 -22.33 8.56
N PHE A 297 -8.49 -21.16 8.45
CA PHE A 297 -7.37 -20.76 9.29
C PHE A 297 -7.39 -19.28 9.63
N GLY A 298 -6.82 -18.94 10.78
CA GLY A 298 -6.54 -17.56 11.16
C GLY A 298 -5.06 -17.23 10.99
N TYR A 299 -4.73 -15.96 10.86
CA TYR A 299 -3.35 -15.51 10.78
C TYR A 299 -3.10 -14.19 11.51
N ILE A 300 -1.86 -14.02 11.99
CA ILE A 300 -1.35 -12.76 12.53
C ILE A 300 0.05 -12.54 11.95
N ILE A 301 0.27 -11.32 11.41
CA ILE A 301 1.52 -10.90 10.78
C ILE A 301 1.97 -9.58 11.42
N PRO A 302 2.81 -9.59 12.46
CA PRO A 302 3.44 -8.41 13.03
C PRO A 302 4.71 -8.03 12.25
N GLU A 303 4.94 -6.73 12.08
CA GLU A 303 6.19 -6.16 11.57
C GLU A 303 6.55 -4.91 12.35
N LEU A 304 7.82 -4.76 12.70
CA LEU A 304 8.39 -3.60 13.38
C LEU A 304 9.68 -3.20 12.67
N ASP A 305 9.72 -1.98 12.15
CA ASP A 305 10.94 -1.34 11.66
C ASP A 305 11.36 -0.22 12.59
N PHE A 306 12.65 -0.11 12.89
CA PHE A 306 13.18 1.05 13.59
C PHE A 306 14.51 1.51 13.02
N HIS A 307 14.76 2.82 13.12
CA HIS A 307 15.96 3.48 12.62
C HIS A 307 16.50 4.40 13.69
N TYR A 308 17.80 4.34 13.94
CA TYR A 308 18.45 5.14 14.96
C TYR A 308 19.81 5.66 14.49
N PRO A 309 20.05 6.97 14.51
CA PRO A 309 21.35 7.53 14.18
C PRO A 309 22.32 7.30 15.35
N LEU A 310 23.39 6.56 15.10
CA LEU A 310 24.44 6.30 16.11
C LEU A 310 25.32 7.51 16.38
N LEU A 311 25.37 8.45 15.41
CA LEU A 311 26.05 9.73 15.55
C LEU A 311 25.04 10.87 15.39
N SER A 312 25.24 11.96 16.11
CA SER A 312 24.39 13.17 16.04
C SER A 312 24.38 13.83 14.65
N SER A 313 25.43 13.57 13.83
CA SER A 313 25.49 13.99 12.43
C SER A 313 24.51 13.22 11.52
N GLY A 314 23.96 12.10 11.97
CA GLY A 314 23.17 11.19 11.14
C GLY A 314 23.97 10.44 10.06
N SER A 315 25.30 10.47 10.12
CA SER A 315 26.16 9.81 9.13
C SER A 315 26.29 8.30 9.33
N ILE A 316 26.01 7.79 10.52
CA ILE A 316 25.96 6.35 10.80
C ILE A 316 24.59 6.03 11.38
N ILE A 317 23.85 5.14 10.70
CA ILE A 317 22.47 4.79 11.05
C ILE A 317 22.39 3.29 11.28
N PHE A 318 21.84 2.88 12.39
CA PHE A 318 21.41 1.52 12.63
C PHE A 318 19.93 1.39 12.25
N SER A 319 19.60 0.38 11.48
CA SER A 319 18.21 0.06 11.08
C SER A 319 17.96 -1.41 11.36
N SER A 320 16.78 -1.77 11.84
CA SER A 320 16.42 -3.18 12.02
C SER A 320 14.94 -3.36 11.76
N ARG A 321 14.62 -4.42 11.03
CA ARG A 321 13.27 -4.93 10.79
C ARG A 321 13.10 -6.27 11.47
N LEU A 322 12.05 -6.40 12.26
CA LEU A 322 11.61 -7.66 12.87
C LEU A 322 10.23 -7.97 12.35
N GLY A 323 9.98 -9.21 12.01
CA GLY A 323 8.67 -9.61 11.54
C GLY A 323 8.49 -11.11 11.58
N GLY A 324 7.31 -11.53 11.16
CA GLY A 324 6.95 -12.93 11.05
C GLY A 324 5.46 -13.12 10.81
N GLN A 325 5.05 -14.37 10.75
CA GLN A 325 3.66 -14.77 10.59
C GLN A 325 3.37 -15.94 11.51
N ILE A 326 2.15 -15.99 12.03
CA ILE A 326 1.63 -17.10 12.82
C ILE A 326 0.29 -17.50 12.20
N ASN A 327 0.18 -18.75 11.72
CA ASN A 327 -1.07 -19.35 11.30
C ASN A 327 -1.67 -20.19 12.44
N PHE A 328 -2.97 -20.06 12.63
CA PHE A 328 -3.79 -20.80 13.59
C PHE A 328 -4.71 -21.74 12.81
N GLY A 329 -4.80 -22.98 13.20
CA GLY A 329 -5.37 -24.04 12.39
C GLY A 329 -4.29 -24.73 11.56
N ASP A 330 -4.63 -25.79 10.87
CA ASP A 330 -3.71 -26.59 10.05
C ASP A 330 -4.10 -26.58 8.56
N ASP A 331 -5.24 -26.00 8.23
CA ASP A 331 -5.90 -26.07 6.92
C ASP A 331 -5.50 -24.91 5.99
N PHE A 332 -4.28 -24.40 6.09
CA PHE A 332 -3.74 -23.39 5.18
C PHE A 332 -2.92 -24.04 4.07
N GLN A 333 -3.04 -23.52 2.86
CA GLN A 333 -2.28 -23.96 1.71
C GLN A 333 -0.82 -23.47 1.79
N PHE A 334 0.13 -24.13 1.05
CA PHE A 334 1.55 -23.75 1.10
C PHE A 334 1.79 -22.27 0.76
N PHE A 335 1.03 -21.69 -0.18
CA PHE A 335 1.13 -20.29 -0.58
C PHE A 335 0.59 -19.31 0.48
N GLN A 336 -0.15 -19.80 1.48
CA GLN A 336 -0.62 -19.07 2.66
C GLN A 336 0.27 -19.28 3.88
N GLY A 337 1.26 -20.14 3.75
CA GLY A 337 2.21 -20.45 4.81
C GLY A 337 3.03 -19.25 5.25
N ALA A 338 3.53 -19.32 6.47
CA ALA A 338 4.48 -18.36 7.01
C ALA A 338 5.85 -18.58 6.33
N ASN A 339 6.23 -17.70 5.42
CA ASN A 339 7.42 -17.87 4.61
C ASN A 339 8.54 -16.89 4.96
N LEU A 340 9.78 -17.29 4.67
CA LEU A 340 10.99 -16.48 4.79
C LEU A 340 11.84 -16.60 3.52
N GLY A 341 12.56 -15.53 3.21
CA GLY A 341 13.45 -15.43 2.05
C GLY A 341 13.83 -13.99 1.80
N ALA A 342 14.28 -13.67 0.58
CA ALA A 342 14.78 -12.35 0.23
C ALA A 342 13.78 -11.22 0.49
N GLU A 343 12.50 -11.46 0.30
CA GLU A 343 11.42 -10.50 0.55
C GLU A 343 11.09 -10.37 2.04
N ASN A 344 11.16 -11.48 2.75
CA ASN A 344 10.78 -11.61 4.15
C ASN A 344 11.98 -11.92 5.02
N GLY A 345 12.92 -10.96 5.10
CA GLY A 345 13.94 -10.88 6.13
C GLY A 345 15.24 -11.66 5.93
N LEU A 346 15.39 -12.48 4.89
CA LEU A 346 16.61 -13.27 4.64
C LEU A 346 17.17 -12.99 3.23
N ARG A 347 17.86 -11.86 3.06
CA ARG A 347 18.29 -11.31 1.76
C ARG A 347 19.26 -12.19 0.97
N GLY A 348 19.96 -13.12 1.62
CA GLY A 348 20.86 -14.07 0.97
C GLY A 348 20.16 -15.30 0.36
N TYR A 349 18.86 -15.45 0.51
CA TYR A 349 18.07 -16.58 0.02
C TYR A 349 17.11 -16.17 -1.10
N ARG A 350 16.55 -17.16 -1.81
CA ARG A 350 15.48 -16.94 -2.78
C ARG A 350 14.19 -16.45 -2.10
N PHE A 351 13.27 -15.89 -2.86
CA PHE A 351 11.93 -15.56 -2.36
C PHE A 351 11.26 -16.83 -1.86
N GLN A 352 10.52 -16.75 -0.74
CA GLN A 352 9.80 -17.87 -0.11
C GLN A 352 10.62 -19.15 0.05
N ARG A 353 11.93 -19.03 0.36
CA ARG A 353 12.84 -20.15 0.49
C ARG A 353 12.45 -21.15 1.57
N PHE A 354 11.87 -20.66 2.67
CA PHE A 354 11.43 -21.47 3.79
C PHE A 354 9.96 -21.21 4.07
N THR A 355 9.18 -22.25 4.21
CA THR A 355 7.73 -22.17 4.45
C THR A 355 7.35 -23.00 5.67
N GLY A 356 6.49 -22.44 6.53
CA GLY A 356 6.04 -23.13 7.73
C GLY A 356 4.69 -22.61 8.24
N LYS A 357 4.26 -23.11 9.39
CA LYS A 357 3.06 -22.64 10.10
C LYS A 357 3.31 -21.32 10.81
N ARG A 358 4.55 -21.09 11.25
CA ARG A 358 4.98 -19.86 11.90
C ARG A 358 6.34 -19.45 11.36
N SER A 359 6.62 -18.16 11.36
CA SER A 359 7.93 -17.63 11.00
C SER A 359 8.33 -16.50 11.93
N PHE A 360 9.62 -16.28 12.03
CA PHE A 360 10.22 -15.10 12.65
C PHE A 360 11.48 -14.75 11.90
N TYR A 361 11.72 -13.46 11.69
CA TYR A 361 12.97 -12.93 11.16
C TYR A 361 13.38 -11.63 11.82
N GLN A 362 14.67 -11.36 11.76
CA GLN A 362 15.26 -10.06 11.99
C GLN A 362 16.26 -9.78 10.89
N SER A 363 16.14 -8.60 10.27
CA SER A 363 17.07 -8.06 9.27
C SER A 363 17.61 -6.74 9.75
N SER A 364 18.92 -6.59 9.86
CA SER A 364 19.56 -5.41 10.46
C SER A 364 20.64 -4.86 9.56
N ASP A 365 20.74 -3.53 9.48
CA ASP A 365 21.73 -2.80 8.69
C ASP A 365 22.48 -1.77 9.52
N LEU A 366 23.77 -1.65 9.25
CA LEU A 366 24.56 -0.49 9.58
C LEU A 366 24.82 0.29 8.31
N LYS A 367 24.21 1.48 8.19
CA LYS A 367 24.34 2.36 7.02
C LYS A 367 25.31 3.50 7.33
N ILE A 368 26.21 3.79 6.40
CA ILE A 368 27.20 4.86 6.52
C ILE A 368 27.03 5.81 5.33
N VAL A 369 26.66 7.05 5.60
CA VAL A 369 26.60 8.13 4.61
C VAL A 369 28.03 8.64 4.39
N ALA A 370 28.62 8.28 3.24
CA ALA A 370 30.01 8.61 2.93
C ALA A 370 30.18 10.07 2.47
N GLY A 371 29.16 10.65 1.83
CA GLY A 371 29.23 12.01 1.36
C GLY A 371 28.03 12.46 0.53
N SER A 372 28.08 13.71 0.08
CA SER A 372 27.08 14.28 -0.84
C SER A 372 27.72 14.70 -2.14
N LEU A 373 27.03 14.42 -3.25
CA LEU A 373 27.42 14.84 -4.59
C LEU A 373 26.42 15.91 -5.08
N LYS A 374 26.92 17.10 -5.38
CA LYS A 374 26.12 18.15 -6.01
C LYS A 374 26.07 17.91 -7.52
N THR A 375 24.91 17.54 -8.03
CA THR A 375 24.67 17.41 -9.46
C THR A 375 23.93 18.63 -10.00
N SER A 376 23.83 18.76 -11.31
CA SER A 376 23.06 19.87 -11.95
C SER A 376 21.55 19.74 -11.77
N PHE A 377 21.05 18.58 -11.34
CA PHE A 377 19.62 18.32 -11.19
C PHE A 377 19.19 18.28 -9.72
N ILE A 378 19.76 17.35 -8.95
CA ILE A 378 19.44 17.14 -7.54
C ILE A 378 20.70 16.78 -6.75
N PRO A 379 20.83 17.23 -5.49
CA PRO A 379 21.89 16.70 -4.62
C PRO A 379 21.66 15.23 -4.31
N LEU A 380 22.74 14.43 -4.39
CA LEU A 380 22.73 13.01 -4.08
C LEU A 380 23.54 12.76 -2.80
N TYR A 381 23.04 11.88 -1.95
CA TYR A 381 23.79 11.30 -0.84
C TYR A 381 24.23 9.90 -1.22
N LEU A 382 25.53 9.61 -1.04
CA LEU A 382 26.13 8.33 -1.36
C LEU A 382 26.53 7.65 -0.05
N GLY A 383 26.36 6.36 0.02
CA GLY A 383 26.78 5.60 1.19
C GLY A 383 26.93 4.12 0.93
N VAL A 384 27.40 3.45 1.95
CA VAL A 384 27.55 2.01 2.01
C VAL A 384 26.74 1.44 3.17
N TYR A 385 26.41 0.19 3.09
CA TYR A 385 25.76 -0.51 4.19
C TYR A 385 26.31 -1.93 4.32
N GLY A 386 26.31 -2.44 5.57
CA GLY A 386 26.50 -3.84 5.88
C GLY A 386 25.28 -4.35 6.62
N GLY A 387 24.84 -5.57 6.32
CA GLY A 387 23.66 -6.17 6.89
C GLY A 387 23.87 -7.59 7.38
N PHE A 388 23.08 -7.94 8.38
CA PHE A 388 22.96 -9.29 8.93
C PHE A 388 21.49 -9.63 9.15
N ASP A 389 21.09 -10.81 8.67
CA ASP A 389 19.75 -11.32 8.76
C ASP A 389 19.76 -12.69 9.44
N TYR A 390 18.73 -12.98 10.21
CA TYR A 390 18.48 -14.33 10.70
C TYR A 390 16.98 -14.58 10.85
N GLY A 391 16.59 -15.82 10.67
CA GLY A 391 15.18 -16.21 10.79
C GLY A 391 15.01 -17.72 10.75
N ARG A 392 13.83 -18.17 11.13
CA ARG A 392 13.41 -19.55 11.03
C ARG A 392 11.91 -19.68 10.86
N VAL A 393 11.49 -20.82 10.33
CA VAL A 393 10.09 -21.25 10.33
C VAL A 393 9.89 -22.39 11.33
N TRP A 394 8.65 -22.60 11.73
CA TRP A 394 8.23 -23.75 12.55
C TRP A 394 7.12 -24.50 11.82
N VAL A 395 7.29 -25.80 11.72
CA VAL A 395 6.34 -26.75 11.13
C VAL A 395 5.88 -27.71 12.22
N ALA A 396 4.70 -28.27 12.10
CA ALA A 396 4.22 -29.30 13.01
C ALA A 396 5.12 -30.55 12.88
N ASN A 397 5.50 -31.14 14.00
CA ASN A 397 6.34 -32.34 14.07
C ASN A 397 7.77 -32.18 13.47
N ASP A 398 8.27 -30.97 13.36
CA ASP A 398 9.65 -30.69 12.98
C ASP A 398 10.49 -30.36 14.22
N ASP A 399 11.47 -31.18 14.53
CA ASP A 399 12.40 -30.98 15.65
C ASP A 399 13.62 -30.13 15.25
N SER A 400 13.66 -29.56 14.03
CA SER A 400 14.75 -28.69 13.58
C SER A 400 14.94 -27.53 14.53
N ASN A 401 16.20 -27.26 14.90
CA ASN A 401 16.62 -26.08 15.65
C ASN A 401 17.45 -25.11 14.80
N VAL A 402 17.43 -25.27 13.49
CA VAL A 402 18.21 -24.47 12.55
C VAL A 402 17.66 -23.05 12.49
N TRP A 403 18.57 -22.09 12.54
CA TRP A 403 18.36 -20.70 12.22
C TRP A 403 19.09 -20.35 10.93
N ASN A 404 18.34 -19.95 9.93
CA ASN A 404 18.90 -19.54 8.66
C ASN A 404 19.44 -18.10 8.78
N THR A 405 20.66 -17.88 8.29
CA THR A 405 21.34 -16.61 8.41
C THR A 405 21.83 -16.10 7.07
N SER A 406 21.85 -14.80 6.88
CA SER A 406 22.56 -14.19 5.76
C SER A 406 23.30 -12.93 6.19
N PHE A 407 24.41 -12.63 5.54
CA PHE A 407 25.16 -11.41 5.77
C PHE A 407 25.69 -10.85 4.46
N GLY A 408 25.84 -9.55 4.42
CA GLY A 408 26.29 -8.91 3.19
C GLY A 408 26.40 -7.40 3.32
N GLY A 409 26.46 -6.75 2.18
CA GLY A 409 26.52 -5.30 2.14
C GLY A 409 26.52 -4.77 0.72
N GLY A 410 26.50 -3.45 0.62
CA GLY A 410 26.41 -2.79 -0.68
C GLY A 410 26.47 -1.29 -0.58
N PHE A 411 25.97 -0.67 -1.64
CA PHE A 411 25.94 0.78 -1.82
C PHE A 411 24.51 1.28 -1.88
N PHE A 412 24.30 2.52 -1.46
CA PHE A 412 23.05 3.21 -1.69
C PHE A 412 23.29 4.62 -2.21
N VAL A 413 22.30 5.11 -2.96
CA VAL A 413 22.21 6.49 -3.46
C VAL A 413 20.86 7.04 -3.10
N ASN A 414 20.84 8.12 -2.33
CA ASN A 414 19.60 8.82 -1.97
C ASN A 414 19.56 10.18 -2.68
N GLY A 415 18.47 10.47 -3.39
CA GLY A 415 18.19 11.74 -4.03
C GLY A 415 17.27 12.59 -3.19
N ILE A 416 17.79 13.62 -2.50
CA ILE A 416 17.08 14.64 -1.70
C ILE A 416 16.01 14.10 -0.74
N GLY A 417 16.17 12.88 -0.25
CA GLY A 417 15.18 12.25 0.64
C GLY A 417 13.87 11.82 -0.06
N LEU A 418 13.82 11.80 -1.40
CA LEU A 418 12.64 11.38 -2.18
C LEU A 418 12.77 9.98 -2.74
N ILE A 419 13.98 9.59 -3.16
CA ILE A 419 14.24 8.27 -3.76
C ILE A 419 15.56 7.74 -3.21
N THR A 420 15.56 6.50 -2.77
CA THR A 420 16.78 5.76 -2.44
C THR A 420 16.88 4.52 -3.32
N LEU A 421 18.01 4.36 -3.99
CA LEU A 421 18.37 3.13 -4.71
C LEU A 421 19.47 2.42 -3.90
N HIS A 422 19.40 1.12 -3.81
CA HIS A 422 20.47 0.32 -3.20
C HIS A 422 20.77 -0.94 -4.03
N ALA A 423 22.00 -1.37 -3.97
CA ALA A 423 22.46 -2.63 -4.53
C ALA A 423 23.51 -3.24 -3.60
N GLY A 424 23.40 -4.53 -3.33
CA GLY A 424 24.30 -5.24 -2.45
C GLY A 424 24.35 -6.73 -2.73
N LEU A 425 25.36 -7.40 -2.20
CA LEU A 425 25.53 -8.83 -2.27
C LEU A 425 25.42 -9.43 -0.87
N PHE A 426 24.58 -10.44 -0.73
CA PHE A 426 24.38 -11.18 0.51
C PHE A 426 24.76 -12.64 0.31
N ASN A 427 25.49 -13.17 1.28
CA ASN A 427 25.89 -14.56 1.36
C ASN A 427 25.02 -15.31 2.36
N SER A 428 24.70 -16.56 2.04
CA SER A 428 23.98 -17.50 2.88
C SER A 428 24.46 -18.92 2.62
N ASP A 429 23.85 -19.91 3.23
CA ASP A 429 24.13 -21.32 2.95
C ASP A 429 23.73 -21.73 1.51
N ASP A 430 22.79 -21.01 0.89
CA ASP A 430 22.42 -21.17 -0.54
C ASP A 430 23.36 -20.39 -1.50
N GLY A 431 24.46 -19.80 -0.99
CA GLY A 431 25.43 -19.07 -1.81
C GLY A 431 25.27 -17.56 -1.77
N ASN A 432 25.69 -16.88 -2.86
CA ASN A 432 25.67 -15.43 -2.96
C ASN A 432 24.47 -14.93 -3.78
N ARG A 433 23.76 -13.93 -3.25
CA ARG A 433 22.59 -13.36 -3.90
C ARG A 433 22.71 -11.84 -4.04
N LEU A 434 22.45 -11.35 -5.27
CA LEU A 434 22.32 -9.93 -5.53
C LEU A 434 20.99 -9.40 -5.01
N ASN A 435 21.05 -8.35 -4.19
CA ASN A 435 19.89 -7.63 -3.69
C ASN A 435 19.89 -6.21 -4.27
N VAL A 436 18.86 -5.88 -5.03
CA VAL A 436 18.65 -4.55 -5.61
C VAL A 436 17.28 -4.07 -5.23
N GLY A 437 17.18 -2.83 -4.79
CA GLY A 437 15.90 -2.28 -4.41
C GLY A 437 15.85 -0.76 -4.47
N PHE A 438 14.65 -0.23 -4.28
CA PHE A 438 14.43 1.19 -4.19
C PHE A 438 13.35 1.51 -3.14
N SER A 439 13.41 2.72 -2.60
CA SER A 439 12.37 3.27 -1.75
C SER A 439 12.03 4.70 -2.17
N MET A 440 10.76 5.08 -2.00
CA MET A 440 10.24 6.40 -2.34
C MET A 440 9.62 7.07 -1.11
N GLY A 441 9.75 8.39 -1.02
CA GLY A 441 9.31 9.18 0.14
C GLY A 441 7.97 9.91 0.00
N PHE A 442 7.14 9.53 -0.99
CA PHE A 442 5.83 10.17 -1.24
C PHE A 442 4.68 9.17 -1.40
#